data_bbf2af1ed4f59a68b2c37827f3ce9f8e
#
_entry.id   bbf2af1ed4f59a68b2c37827f3ce9f8e
#
_cell.length_a   1.000
_cell.length_b   1.000
_cell.length_c   1.000
_cell.angle_alpha   90.00
_cell.angle_beta   90.00
_cell.angle_gamma   90.00
#
_symmetry.space_group_name_H-M   'P 1'
#
loop_
_entity.id
_entity.type
_entity.pdbx_description
1 polymer ?
#
loop_
_entity_poly.entity_id
_entity_poly.type
_entity_poly.pdbx_seq_one_letter_code
_entity_poly.pdbx_strand_id
1 'polypeptide(L)'
;MQTQISIEQIRAAGEVVYRELKPTPLVEYPMLARDIGARVFLKHENHQITGAFKIRGGLNFMSRFARERSHDGVITATRGNHGQSVALAASVYSIPATIVVPFGNNPEKNDAMRAYGARLLEYGRDFDEAREEAERLSKSENLRYIHSANEPHLINGVGTYAIEIIEALKDRGGKADAIFVPIGLGSGVCGVITAFRALSPGTRIYGVQAEGAPSVYLSWKEGRIVETKDARTFADGVATRVPAALTFDIIRNGVDEIVLVSDSEIIRAIRLLWRTTHNLVEGAGAAATAATVKLREKLEGQNVVNVLTGANLDTASIAEIFK
;
A
#
# COMPACT_ATOMS: atom_id res chain seq x y z
N MET A 1 4.26 -11.64 23.90
CA MET A 1 3.90 -10.19 23.87
C MET A 1 3.29 -9.91 22.51
N GLN A 2 2.09 -9.33 22.48
CA GLN A 2 1.46 -8.93 21.22
C GLN A 2 2.31 -7.79 20.60
N THR A 3 2.70 -7.92 19.34
CA THR A 3 3.53 -6.91 18.67
C THR A 3 2.74 -5.62 18.52
N GLN A 4 3.23 -4.55 19.10
CA GLN A 4 2.61 -3.23 19.03
C GLN A 4 3.00 -2.53 17.72
N ILE A 5 2.08 -1.75 17.15
CA ILE A 5 2.38 -0.81 16.07
C ILE A 5 2.71 0.53 16.75
N SER A 6 3.98 0.95 16.66
CA SER A 6 4.46 2.17 17.30
C SER A 6 5.63 2.78 16.54
N ILE A 7 5.96 4.04 16.84
CA ILE A 7 7.09 4.71 16.19
C ILE A 7 8.44 4.01 16.48
N GLU A 8 8.60 3.46 17.68
CA GLU A 8 9.79 2.70 18.06
C GLU A 8 9.91 1.42 17.24
N GLN A 9 8.78 0.73 17.02
CA GLN A 9 8.75 -0.49 16.18
C GLN A 9 8.97 -0.17 14.70
N ILE A 10 8.49 0.98 14.21
CA ILE A 10 8.78 1.44 12.83
C ILE A 10 10.27 1.75 12.68
N ARG A 11 10.90 2.42 13.67
CA ARG A 11 12.36 2.68 13.66
C ARG A 11 13.16 1.38 13.68
N ALA A 12 12.79 0.44 14.54
CA ALA A 12 13.42 -0.87 14.59
C ALA A 12 13.25 -1.66 13.27
N ALA A 13 12.08 -1.52 12.61
CA ALA A 13 11.87 -2.10 11.28
C ALA A 13 12.78 -1.46 10.23
N GLY A 14 13.13 -0.18 10.37
CA GLY A 14 14.09 0.50 9.49
C GLY A 14 15.46 -0.18 9.48
N GLU A 15 15.95 -0.67 10.61
CA GLU A 15 17.22 -1.41 10.71
C GLU A 15 17.22 -2.69 9.84
N VAL A 16 16.06 -3.28 9.63
CA VAL A 16 15.89 -4.46 8.77
C VAL A 16 15.71 -4.04 7.31
N VAL A 17 14.77 -3.12 7.06
CA VAL A 17 14.37 -2.69 5.72
C VAL A 17 15.56 -2.09 4.95
N TYR A 18 16.38 -1.26 5.60
CA TYR A 18 17.49 -0.55 4.95
C TYR A 18 18.76 -1.40 4.75
N ARG A 19 18.76 -2.67 5.15
CA ARG A 19 19.78 -3.62 4.71
C ARG A 19 19.59 -4.02 3.24
N GLU A 20 18.33 -4.07 2.79
CA GLU A 20 17.94 -4.58 1.48
C GLU A 20 17.44 -3.47 0.54
N LEU A 21 16.88 -2.40 1.09
CA LEU A 21 16.29 -1.30 0.32
C LEU A 21 16.98 0.02 0.63
N LYS A 22 16.91 0.94 -0.33
CA LYS A 22 17.26 2.34 -0.11
C LYS A 22 15.99 3.17 0.11
N PRO A 23 16.07 4.32 0.82
CA PRO A 23 14.99 5.29 0.84
C PRO A 23 14.56 5.65 -0.58
N THR A 24 13.24 5.70 -0.80
CA THR A 24 12.72 6.13 -2.10
C THR A 24 12.70 7.65 -2.22
N PRO A 25 12.77 8.21 -3.44
CA PRO A 25 12.75 9.66 -3.61
C PRO A 25 11.48 10.32 -3.08
N LEU A 26 11.64 11.52 -2.51
CA LEU A 26 10.57 12.50 -2.28
C LEU A 26 10.84 13.69 -3.20
N VAL A 27 10.03 13.89 -4.24
CA VAL A 27 10.30 14.84 -5.30
C VAL A 27 9.16 15.85 -5.45
N GLU A 28 9.49 17.12 -5.58
CA GLU A 28 8.58 18.19 -5.99
C GLU A 28 8.68 18.37 -7.50
N TYR A 29 7.54 18.31 -8.20
CA TYR A 29 7.50 18.49 -9.65
C TYR A 29 6.82 19.84 -10.00
N PRO A 30 7.56 20.81 -10.56
CA PRO A 30 7.00 22.15 -10.82
C PRO A 30 5.76 22.15 -11.72
N MET A 31 5.71 21.28 -12.74
CA MET A 31 4.54 21.18 -13.62
C MET A 31 3.32 20.67 -12.88
N LEU A 32 3.48 19.67 -12.01
CA LEU A 32 2.38 19.14 -11.20
C LEU A 32 1.90 20.17 -10.17
N ALA A 33 2.85 20.85 -9.50
CA ALA A 33 2.54 21.88 -8.52
C ALA A 33 1.72 23.03 -9.15
N ARG A 34 2.13 23.49 -10.35
CA ARG A 34 1.40 24.53 -11.12
C ARG A 34 -0.04 24.07 -11.45
N ASP A 35 -0.21 22.83 -11.91
CA ASP A 35 -1.51 22.33 -12.36
C ASP A 35 -2.49 22.09 -11.18
N ILE A 36 -1.97 21.89 -9.97
CA ILE A 36 -2.76 21.69 -8.75
C ILE A 36 -2.96 23.01 -7.97
N GLY A 37 -2.01 23.96 -8.04
CA GLY A 37 -2.03 25.19 -7.26
C GLY A 37 -1.48 25.04 -5.84
N ALA A 38 -0.73 23.97 -5.56
CA ALA A 38 -0.10 23.68 -4.28
C ALA A 38 1.31 23.12 -4.48
N ARG A 39 2.16 23.19 -3.45
CA ARG A 39 3.46 22.50 -3.49
C ARG A 39 3.24 21.00 -3.27
N VAL A 40 3.37 20.19 -4.31
CA VAL A 40 3.09 18.75 -4.27
C VAL A 40 4.39 17.96 -4.31
N PHE A 41 4.63 17.21 -3.25
CA PHE A 41 5.74 16.27 -3.12
C PHE A 41 5.22 14.85 -3.39
N LEU A 42 5.85 14.13 -4.30
CA LEU A 42 5.53 12.73 -4.57
C LEU A 42 6.52 11.81 -3.85
N LYS A 43 6.00 10.93 -3.01
CA LYS A 43 6.78 9.84 -2.42
C LYS A 43 6.74 8.62 -3.34
N HIS A 44 7.87 8.30 -3.94
CA HIS A 44 7.98 7.31 -5.02
C HIS A 44 8.11 5.87 -4.53
N GLU A 45 7.10 5.33 -3.86
CA GLU A 45 7.08 3.91 -3.48
C GLU A 45 6.89 2.98 -4.70
N ASN A 46 6.44 3.53 -5.84
CA ASN A 46 6.41 2.86 -7.13
C ASN A 46 7.82 2.53 -7.69
N HIS A 47 8.90 3.11 -7.14
CA HIS A 47 10.28 2.83 -7.53
C HIS A 47 10.93 1.70 -6.72
N GLN A 48 10.21 1.04 -5.83
CA GLN A 48 10.70 -0.17 -5.17
C GLN A 48 10.93 -1.31 -6.18
N ILE A 49 11.85 -2.22 -5.86
CA ILE A 49 12.18 -3.37 -6.73
C ILE A 49 10.96 -4.23 -7.11
N THR A 50 9.96 -4.31 -6.24
CA THR A 50 8.68 -4.99 -6.51
C THR A 50 7.64 -4.06 -7.14
N GLY A 51 8.02 -2.85 -7.55
CA GLY A 51 7.10 -1.85 -8.06
C GLY A 51 6.10 -1.33 -7.04
N ALA A 52 6.24 -1.61 -5.72
CA ALA A 52 5.28 -1.17 -4.71
C ALA A 52 5.86 -1.16 -3.29
N PHE A 53 5.29 -0.33 -2.40
CA PHE A 53 5.72 -0.13 -1.01
C PHE A 53 5.71 -1.40 -0.14
N LYS A 54 4.95 -2.40 -0.53
CA LYS A 54 4.66 -3.59 0.29
C LYS A 54 5.91 -4.39 0.66
N ILE A 55 6.96 -4.33 -0.15
CA ILE A 55 8.23 -5.03 0.11
C ILE A 55 8.86 -4.64 1.46
N ARG A 56 8.69 -3.40 1.91
CA ARG A 56 9.16 -2.93 3.23
C ARG A 56 8.58 -3.77 4.37
N GLY A 57 7.27 -4.00 4.30
CA GLY A 57 6.58 -4.85 5.27
C GLY A 57 7.02 -6.31 5.17
N GLY A 58 7.11 -6.85 3.94
CA GLY A 58 7.54 -8.22 3.71
C GLY A 58 8.91 -8.52 4.32
N LEU A 59 9.90 -7.65 4.10
CA LEU A 59 11.24 -7.81 4.67
C LEU A 59 11.23 -7.79 6.20
N ASN A 60 10.51 -6.85 6.82
CA ASN A 60 10.42 -6.78 8.27
C ASN A 60 9.74 -8.02 8.87
N PHE A 61 8.66 -8.50 8.24
CA PHE A 61 7.98 -9.72 8.67
C PHE A 61 8.91 -10.94 8.54
N MET A 62 9.53 -11.15 7.37
CA MET A 62 10.36 -12.33 7.10
C MET A 62 11.61 -12.36 7.97
N SER A 63 12.22 -11.22 8.28
CA SER A 63 13.35 -11.14 9.21
C SER A 63 13.00 -11.70 10.60
N ARG A 64 11.78 -11.48 11.08
CA ARG A 64 11.34 -12.06 12.36
C ARG A 64 10.96 -13.51 12.22
N PHE A 65 10.20 -13.86 11.21
CA PHE A 65 9.79 -15.24 10.97
C PHE A 65 10.99 -16.17 10.82
N ALA A 66 12.07 -15.75 10.15
CA ALA A 66 13.30 -16.51 10.00
C ALA A 66 13.98 -16.86 11.34
N ARG A 67 13.78 -16.04 12.38
CA ARG A 67 14.30 -16.27 13.73
C ARG A 67 13.43 -17.22 14.55
N GLU A 68 12.12 -17.16 14.34
CA GLU A 68 11.14 -17.95 15.09
C GLU A 68 11.08 -19.41 14.61
N ARG A 69 11.28 -19.66 13.32
CA ARG A 69 11.27 -20.99 12.66
C ARG A 69 10.11 -21.90 13.10
N SER A 70 8.94 -21.32 13.29
CA SER A 70 7.77 -22.01 13.85
C SER A 70 7.00 -22.84 12.83
N HIS A 71 7.28 -22.68 11.52
CA HIS A 71 6.59 -23.32 10.39
C HIS A 71 7.58 -23.64 9.27
N ASP A 72 7.17 -24.50 8.33
CA ASP A 72 8.01 -24.98 7.21
C ASP A 72 8.13 -23.94 6.08
N GLY A 73 7.32 -22.91 6.13
CA GLY A 73 7.31 -21.82 5.16
C GLY A 73 6.16 -20.85 5.41
N VAL A 74 5.88 -20.02 4.42
CA VAL A 74 4.81 -19.04 4.48
C VAL A 74 3.82 -19.21 3.33
N ILE A 75 2.58 -18.78 3.56
CA ILE A 75 1.53 -18.77 2.54
C ILE A 75 0.69 -17.50 2.61
N THR A 76 0.25 -17.00 1.47
CA THR A 76 -0.70 -15.89 1.39
C THR A 76 -1.60 -16.00 0.18
N ALA A 77 -2.76 -15.33 0.21
CA ALA A 77 -3.59 -15.07 -0.96
C ALA A 77 -3.45 -13.62 -1.41
N THR A 78 -3.47 -13.38 -2.72
CA THR A 78 -3.28 -12.03 -3.28
C THR A 78 -3.76 -11.92 -4.72
N ARG A 79 -3.89 -10.67 -5.20
CA ARG A 79 -4.03 -10.35 -6.62
C ARG A 79 -2.79 -9.65 -7.21
N GLY A 80 -1.74 -9.34 -6.39
CA GLY A 80 -0.56 -8.65 -6.92
C GLY A 80 0.50 -8.23 -5.88
N ASN A 81 0.55 -6.96 -5.51
CA ASN A 81 1.66 -6.34 -4.76
C ASN A 81 2.04 -7.02 -3.45
N HIS A 82 1.05 -7.57 -2.73
CA HIS A 82 1.35 -8.29 -1.49
C HIS A 82 2.08 -9.61 -1.76
N GLY A 83 1.67 -10.36 -2.78
CA GLY A 83 2.33 -11.60 -3.19
C GLY A 83 3.76 -11.37 -3.65
N GLN A 84 4.01 -10.37 -4.49
CA GLN A 84 5.37 -10.02 -4.91
C GLN A 84 6.25 -9.66 -3.70
N SER A 85 5.70 -8.90 -2.74
CA SER A 85 6.40 -8.58 -1.49
C SER A 85 6.74 -9.82 -0.66
N VAL A 86 5.79 -10.75 -0.50
CA VAL A 86 6.00 -12.00 0.24
C VAL A 86 7.01 -12.86 -0.49
N ALA A 87 6.89 -13.03 -1.81
CA ALA A 87 7.81 -13.83 -2.62
C ALA A 87 9.27 -13.35 -2.51
N LEU A 88 9.51 -12.07 -2.78
CA LEU A 88 10.86 -11.51 -2.72
C LEU A 88 11.43 -11.55 -1.30
N ALA A 89 10.66 -11.13 -0.31
CA ALA A 89 11.13 -11.13 1.07
C ALA A 89 11.42 -12.56 1.58
N ALA A 90 10.62 -13.53 1.23
CA ALA A 90 10.86 -14.93 1.56
C ALA A 90 12.15 -15.46 0.89
N SER A 91 12.37 -15.11 -0.37
CA SER A 91 13.62 -15.46 -1.10
C SER A 91 14.86 -14.88 -0.41
N VAL A 92 14.84 -13.62 0.02
CA VAL A 92 15.96 -12.97 0.76
C VAL A 92 16.34 -13.76 2.02
N TYR A 93 15.36 -14.33 2.72
CA TYR A 93 15.59 -15.10 3.95
C TYR A 93 15.61 -16.62 3.74
N SER A 94 15.63 -17.10 2.48
CA SER A 94 15.60 -18.53 2.12
C SER A 94 14.44 -19.29 2.77
N ILE A 95 13.25 -18.66 2.80
CA ILE A 95 12.01 -19.22 3.33
C ILE A 95 11.15 -19.69 2.15
N PRO A 96 10.63 -20.95 2.15
CA PRO A 96 9.64 -21.36 1.15
C PRO A 96 8.38 -20.50 1.21
N ALA A 97 7.94 -19.99 0.05
CA ALA A 97 6.73 -19.18 -0.06
C ALA A 97 5.75 -19.78 -1.04
N THR A 98 4.50 -19.95 -0.62
CA THR A 98 3.37 -20.34 -1.46
C THR A 98 2.42 -19.15 -1.60
N ILE A 99 2.01 -18.85 -2.82
CA ILE A 99 1.08 -17.75 -3.11
C ILE A 99 -0.12 -18.30 -3.85
N VAL A 100 -1.30 -18.06 -3.32
CA VAL A 100 -2.57 -18.46 -3.93
C VAL A 100 -3.20 -17.25 -4.60
N VAL A 101 -3.56 -17.38 -5.87
CA VAL A 101 -4.24 -16.35 -6.66
C VAL A 101 -5.50 -16.93 -7.28
N PRO A 102 -6.56 -16.13 -7.53
CA PRO A 102 -7.73 -16.61 -8.22
C PRO A 102 -7.44 -16.95 -9.69
N PHE A 103 -8.25 -17.82 -10.27
CA PHE A 103 -8.20 -18.08 -11.73
C PHE A 103 -8.39 -16.76 -12.50
N GLY A 104 -7.63 -16.60 -13.60
CA GLY A 104 -7.67 -15.40 -14.41
C GLY A 104 -7.00 -14.18 -13.76
N ASN A 105 -6.20 -14.38 -12.70
CA ASN A 105 -5.37 -13.30 -12.17
C ASN A 105 -4.38 -12.80 -13.24
N ASN A 106 -3.97 -11.54 -13.12
CA ASN A 106 -3.07 -10.91 -14.08
C ASN A 106 -1.78 -11.73 -14.29
N PRO A 107 -1.47 -12.19 -15.53
CA PRO A 107 -0.32 -13.05 -15.81
C PRO A 107 1.02 -12.35 -15.53
N GLU A 108 1.16 -11.06 -15.82
CA GLU A 108 2.40 -10.33 -15.55
C GLU A 108 2.70 -10.28 -14.04
N LYS A 109 1.67 -10.10 -13.20
CA LYS A 109 1.80 -10.17 -11.74
C LYS A 109 2.13 -11.59 -11.27
N ASN A 110 1.53 -12.62 -11.88
CA ASN A 110 1.82 -14.01 -11.57
C ASN A 110 3.28 -14.37 -11.90
N ASP A 111 3.77 -13.95 -13.06
CA ASP A 111 5.14 -14.18 -13.49
C ASP A 111 6.15 -13.47 -12.60
N ALA A 112 5.86 -12.26 -12.14
CA ALA A 112 6.71 -11.56 -11.18
C ALA A 112 6.81 -12.34 -9.84
N MET A 113 5.70 -12.89 -9.33
CA MET A 113 5.73 -13.71 -8.10
C MET A 113 6.55 -15.00 -8.28
N ARG A 114 6.44 -15.68 -9.44
CA ARG A 114 7.27 -16.85 -9.78
C ARG A 114 8.75 -16.47 -9.92
N ALA A 115 9.05 -15.35 -10.56
CA ALA A 115 10.42 -14.85 -10.75
C ALA A 115 11.11 -14.54 -9.42
N TYR A 116 10.37 -14.13 -8.39
CA TYR A 116 10.88 -13.97 -7.03
C TYR A 116 10.96 -15.28 -6.23
N GLY A 117 10.71 -16.44 -6.86
CA GLY A 117 10.95 -17.77 -6.28
C GLY A 117 9.74 -18.36 -5.53
N ALA A 118 8.56 -17.79 -5.61
CA ALA A 118 7.39 -18.37 -4.96
C ALA A 118 6.77 -19.53 -5.75
N ARG A 119 6.25 -20.54 -5.03
CA ARG A 119 5.29 -21.51 -5.55
C ARG A 119 3.94 -20.79 -5.74
N LEU A 120 3.50 -20.61 -6.99
CA LEU A 120 2.22 -20.00 -7.30
C LEU A 120 1.16 -21.06 -7.55
N LEU A 121 0.02 -20.94 -6.88
CA LEU A 121 -1.17 -21.78 -7.05
C LEU A 121 -2.33 -20.92 -7.52
N GLU A 122 -2.99 -21.33 -8.61
CA GLU A 122 -4.22 -20.71 -9.08
C GLU A 122 -5.41 -21.51 -8.55
N TYR A 123 -6.28 -20.86 -7.77
CA TYR A 123 -7.42 -21.49 -7.14
C TYR A 123 -8.56 -20.50 -6.88
N GLY A 124 -9.80 -20.97 -7.18
CA GLY A 124 -10.99 -20.20 -6.90
C GLY A 124 -11.34 -19.15 -7.96
N ARG A 125 -12.57 -18.69 -7.94
CA ARG A 125 -13.13 -17.72 -8.90
C ARG A 125 -12.75 -16.28 -8.54
N ASP A 126 -12.46 -16.03 -7.26
CA ASP A 126 -12.17 -14.72 -6.72
C ASP A 126 -11.13 -14.76 -5.58
N PHE A 127 -10.84 -13.58 -5.03
CA PHE A 127 -9.88 -13.46 -3.92
C PHE A 127 -10.32 -14.21 -2.66
N ASP A 128 -11.62 -14.26 -2.37
CA ASP A 128 -12.10 -14.89 -1.14
C ASP A 128 -11.92 -16.42 -1.20
N GLU A 129 -12.23 -17.05 -2.33
CA GLU A 129 -11.97 -18.49 -2.53
C GLU A 129 -10.46 -18.81 -2.50
N ALA A 130 -9.62 -17.97 -3.12
CA ALA A 130 -8.16 -18.12 -3.06
C ALA A 130 -7.64 -17.98 -1.61
N ARG A 131 -8.22 -17.09 -0.81
CA ARG A 131 -7.89 -16.90 0.61
C ARG A 131 -8.27 -18.14 1.44
N GLU A 132 -9.48 -18.66 1.24
CA GLU A 132 -9.95 -19.87 1.95
C GLU A 132 -9.04 -21.06 1.68
N GLU A 133 -8.60 -21.23 0.43
CA GLU A 133 -7.63 -22.28 0.08
C GLU A 133 -6.27 -22.04 0.73
N ALA A 134 -5.78 -20.80 0.74
CA ALA A 134 -4.54 -20.47 1.42
C ALA A 134 -4.60 -20.75 2.94
N GLU A 135 -5.74 -20.46 3.58
CA GLU A 135 -5.98 -20.78 5.00
C GLU A 135 -6.09 -22.30 5.24
N ARG A 136 -6.66 -23.06 4.32
CA ARG A 136 -6.72 -24.52 4.36
C ARG A 136 -5.32 -25.13 4.25
N LEU A 137 -4.55 -24.71 3.23
CA LEU A 137 -3.18 -25.17 3.00
C LEU A 137 -2.24 -24.77 4.13
N SER A 138 -2.40 -23.60 4.72
CA SER A 138 -1.66 -23.17 5.90
C SER A 138 -1.68 -24.21 7.01
N LYS A 139 -2.85 -24.82 7.26
CA LYS A 139 -3.03 -25.86 8.30
C LYS A 139 -2.49 -27.22 7.87
N SER A 140 -2.74 -27.63 6.63
CA SER A 140 -2.38 -28.97 6.15
C SER A 140 -0.91 -29.12 5.79
N GLU A 141 -0.22 -28.04 5.41
CA GLU A 141 1.20 -28.02 5.02
C GLU A 141 2.10 -27.32 6.06
N ASN A 142 1.60 -27.05 7.28
CA ASN A 142 2.34 -26.36 8.35
C ASN A 142 2.97 -25.02 7.89
N LEU A 143 2.21 -24.22 7.13
CA LEU A 143 2.67 -22.92 6.62
C LEU A 143 2.11 -21.76 7.44
N ARG A 144 2.89 -20.71 7.69
CA ARG A 144 2.42 -19.49 8.34
C ARG A 144 1.60 -18.67 7.35
N TYR A 145 0.30 -18.55 7.56
CA TYR A 145 -0.54 -17.64 6.77
C TYR A 145 -0.21 -16.19 7.08
N ILE A 146 0.08 -15.39 6.03
CA ILE A 146 0.37 -13.96 6.14
C ILE A 146 -0.82 -13.16 5.64
N HIS A 147 -1.55 -12.55 6.57
CA HIS A 147 -2.64 -11.64 6.23
C HIS A 147 -2.08 -10.28 5.79
N SER A 148 -2.55 -9.74 4.66
CA SER A 148 -1.99 -8.52 4.04
C SER A 148 -2.20 -7.21 4.84
N ALA A 149 -2.97 -7.26 5.94
CA ALA A 149 -3.30 -6.10 6.77
C ALA A 149 -3.31 -6.38 8.28
N ASN A 150 -3.84 -7.52 8.75
CA ASN A 150 -3.88 -7.86 10.18
C ASN A 150 -2.52 -8.41 10.68
N GLU A 151 -1.43 -7.76 10.27
CA GLU A 151 -0.07 -8.20 10.57
C GLU A 151 0.80 -7.00 11.00
N PRO A 152 0.99 -6.79 12.31
CA PRO A 152 1.73 -5.63 12.84
C PRO A 152 3.13 -5.47 12.27
N HIS A 153 3.84 -6.57 12.01
CA HIS A 153 5.19 -6.51 11.44
C HIS A 153 5.20 -5.99 10.00
N LEU A 154 4.17 -6.28 9.20
CA LEU A 154 4.02 -5.68 7.88
C LEU A 154 3.80 -4.17 8.00
N ILE A 155 2.94 -3.72 8.91
CA ILE A 155 2.61 -2.31 9.11
C ILE A 155 3.83 -1.53 9.59
N ASN A 156 4.58 -2.07 10.56
CA ASN A 156 5.80 -1.43 11.05
C ASN A 156 6.86 -1.28 9.95
N GLY A 157 7.07 -2.31 9.12
CA GLY A 157 7.99 -2.22 8.00
C GLY A 157 7.57 -1.17 6.97
N VAL A 158 6.29 -1.13 6.63
CA VAL A 158 5.72 -0.13 5.72
C VAL A 158 5.87 1.28 6.28
N GLY A 159 5.66 1.49 7.57
CA GLY A 159 5.78 2.80 8.23
C GLY A 159 7.12 3.51 8.02
N THR A 160 8.17 2.79 7.61
CA THR A 160 9.50 3.37 7.36
C THR A 160 9.49 4.47 6.29
N TYR A 161 8.67 4.34 5.23
CA TYR A 161 8.59 5.42 4.23
C TYR A 161 7.98 6.72 4.77
N ALA A 162 7.15 6.63 5.81
CA ALA A 162 6.58 7.82 6.45
C ALA A 162 7.65 8.59 7.22
N ILE A 163 8.58 7.91 7.89
CA ILE A 163 9.74 8.55 8.52
C ILE A 163 10.61 9.23 7.45
N GLU A 164 10.88 8.56 6.32
CA GLU A 164 11.63 9.15 5.20
C GLU A 164 11.01 10.47 4.71
N ILE A 165 9.67 10.53 4.61
CA ILE A 165 8.96 11.75 4.20
C ILE A 165 9.21 12.88 5.21
N ILE A 166 9.02 12.59 6.50
CA ILE A 166 9.15 13.59 7.58
C ILE A 166 10.58 14.13 7.63
N GLU A 167 11.57 13.25 7.59
CA GLU A 167 13.00 13.62 7.61
C GLU A 167 13.38 14.42 6.36
N ALA A 168 13.03 13.97 5.16
CA ALA A 168 13.33 14.67 3.93
C ALA A 168 12.71 16.08 3.84
N LEU A 169 11.52 16.29 4.41
CA LEU A 169 10.91 17.61 4.47
C LEU A 169 11.59 18.49 5.55
N LYS A 170 11.94 17.92 6.69
CA LYS A 170 12.68 18.63 7.76
C LYS A 170 14.04 19.12 7.26
N ASP A 171 14.78 18.29 6.53
CA ASP A 171 16.09 18.65 5.95
C ASP A 171 15.98 19.81 4.95
N ARG A 172 14.80 20.00 4.35
CA ARG A 172 14.48 21.15 3.46
C ARG A 172 13.92 22.35 4.22
N GLY A 173 13.93 22.32 5.57
CA GLY A 173 13.40 23.39 6.41
C GLY A 173 11.88 23.50 6.43
N GLY A 174 11.16 22.43 6.04
CA GLY A 174 9.71 22.42 5.94
C GLY A 174 9.03 21.25 6.67
N LYS A 175 7.71 21.21 6.52
CA LYS A 175 6.85 20.10 6.96
C LYS A 175 5.71 19.92 5.95
N ALA A 176 5.03 18.77 6.00
CA ALA A 176 3.77 18.57 5.27
C ALA A 176 2.62 19.25 6.02
N ASP A 177 1.77 20.00 5.32
CA ASP A 177 0.49 20.45 5.81
C ASP A 177 -0.57 19.35 5.63
N ALA A 178 -0.47 18.60 4.56
CA ALA A 178 -1.35 17.47 4.24
C ALA A 178 -0.59 16.29 3.62
N ILE A 179 -1.04 15.06 3.91
CA ILE A 179 -0.59 13.84 3.24
C ILE A 179 -1.78 13.01 2.77
N PHE A 180 -1.72 12.54 1.51
CA PHE A 180 -2.73 11.70 0.88
C PHE A 180 -2.20 10.28 0.71
N VAL A 181 -2.93 9.30 1.26
CA VAL A 181 -2.52 7.89 1.27
C VAL A 181 -3.65 7.01 0.78
N PRO A 182 -3.45 6.23 -0.29
CA PRO A 182 -4.44 5.25 -0.74
C PRO A 182 -4.71 4.18 0.31
N ILE A 183 -5.99 3.83 0.48
CA ILE A 183 -6.45 2.80 1.41
C ILE A 183 -7.03 1.61 0.64
N GLY A 184 -6.32 0.46 0.65
CA GLY A 184 -6.92 -0.85 0.43
C GLY A 184 -7.35 -1.43 1.78
N LEU A 185 -6.66 -2.47 2.26
CA LEU A 185 -6.85 -3.01 3.62
C LEU A 185 -6.17 -2.18 4.73
N GLY A 186 -5.42 -1.13 4.41
CA GLY A 186 -4.98 -0.10 5.36
C GLY A 186 -3.54 -0.20 5.86
N SER A 187 -2.70 -1.18 5.48
CA SER A 187 -1.33 -1.27 6.01
C SER A 187 -0.49 0.00 5.76
N GLY A 188 -0.64 0.61 4.56
CA GLY A 188 0.08 1.84 4.19
C GLY A 188 -0.31 3.03 5.06
N VAL A 189 -1.60 3.31 5.13
CA VAL A 189 -2.11 4.46 5.90
C VAL A 189 -1.87 4.28 7.40
N CYS A 190 -1.92 3.06 7.95
CA CYS A 190 -1.63 2.81 9.37
C CYS A 190 -0.17 3.12 9.73
N GLY A 191 0.78 2.75 8.85
CA GLY A 191 2.19 3.14 9.02
C GLY A 191 2.36 4.68 9.00
N VAL A 192 1.68 5.38 8.08
CA VAL A 192 1.68 6.84 8.00
C VAL A 192 1.07 7.46 9.26
N ILE A 193 -0.12 7.02 9.67
CA ILE A 193 -0.78 7.52 10.89
C ILE A 193 0.16 7.41 12.08
N THR A 194 0.74 6.21 12.31
CA THR A 194 1.62 5.98 13.45
C THR A 194 2.83 6.91 13.45
N ALA A 195 3.50 7.07 12.31
CA ALA A 195 4.69 7.92 12.21
C ALA A 195 4.33 9.41 12.30
N PHE A 196 3.32 9.87 11.55
CA PHE A 196 2.96 11.30 11.52
C PHE A 196 2.34 11.79 12.82
N ARG A 197 1.48 11.00 13.48
CA ARG A 197 0.93 11.39 14.78
C ARG A 197 2.00 11.49 15.87
N ALA A 198 3.08 10.69 15.76
CA ALA A 198 4.20 10.76 16.70
C ALA A 198 5.20 11.88 16.37
N LEU A 199 5.50 12.16 15.10
CA LEU A 199 6.62 13.01 14.70
C LEU A 199 6.22 14.33 14.03
N SER A 200 5.00 14.40 13.45
CA SER A 200 4.45 15.58 12.77
C SER A 200 2.94 15.68 12.99
N PRO A 201 2.48 15.82 14.26
CA PRO A 201 1.06 15.69 14.61
C PRO A 201 0.14 16.75 13.99
N GLY A 202 0.70 17.88 13.54
CA GLY A 202 -0.04 18.94 12.87
C GLY A 202 -0.33 18.68 11.38
N THR A 203 0.20 17.59 10.79
CA THR A 203 -0.10 17.24 9.40
C THR A 203 -1.47 16.60 9.28
N ARG A 204 -2.31 17.08 8.36
CA ARG A 204 -3.59 16.46 8.04
C ARG A 204 -3.40 15.20 7.22
N ILE A 205 -4.00 14.08 7.66
CA ILE A 205 -3.90 12.78 6.99
C ILE A 205 -5.20 12.47 6.26
N TYR A 206 -5.13 12.46 4.95
CA TYR A 206 -6.23 12.10 4.07
C TYR A 206 -6.07 10.65 3.61
N GLY A 207 -7.01 9.79 3.99
CA GLY A 207 -7.16 8.48 3.37
C GLY A 207 -7.87 8.61 2.02
N VAL A 208 -7.54 7.74 1.05
CA VAL A 208 -8.18 7.79 -0.28
C VAL A 208 -8.68 6.40 -0.66
N GLN A 209 -9.96 6.29 -1.02
CA GLN A 209 -10.57 5.07 -1.56
C GLN A 209 -11.26 5.31 -2.89
N ALA A 210 -11.44 4.23 -3.68
CA ALA A 210 -12.28 4.28 -4.87
C ALA A 210 -13.77 4.33 -4.49
N GLU A 211 -14.56 5.13 -5.21
CA GLU A 211 -16.03 5.23 -5.04
C GLU A 211 -16.73 3.87 -5.22
N GLY A 212 -16.21 3.03 -6.12
CA GLY A 212 -16.74 1.67 -6.35
C GLY A 212 -16.33 0.64 -5.30
N ALA A 213 -15.46 0.99 -4.32
CA ALA A 213 -15.00 0.10 -3.25
C ALA A 213 -14.88 0.86 -1.90
N PRO A 214 -15.98 1.45 -1.37
CA PRO A 214 -15.93 2.42 -0.27
C PRO A 214 -16.01 1.79 1.13
N SER A 215 -15.69 0.51 1.33
CA SER A 215 -15.94 -0.21 2.58
C SER A 215 -15.28 0.43 3.80
N VAL A 216 -14.03 0.91 3.68
CA VAL A 216 -13.34 1.58 4.79
C VAL A 216 -13.92 2.98 5.05
N TYR A 217 -14.30 3.72 4.01
CA TYR A 217 -15.00 5.00 4.15
C TYR A 217 -16.32 4.86 4.89
N LEU A 218 -17.16 3.89 4.48
CA LEU A 218 -18.44 3.61 5.13
C LEU A 218 -18.22 3.20 6.60
N SER A 219 -17.26 2.33 6.85
CA SER A 219 -16.90 1.91 8.20
C SER A 219 -16.45 3.08 9.08
N TRP A 220 -15.63 3.98 8.52
CA TRP A 220 -15.16 5.18 9.20
C TRP A 220 -16.30 6.13 9.54
N LYS A 221 -17.24 6.33 8.62
CA LYS A 221 -18.45 7.15 8.83
C LYS A 221 -19.35 6.58 9.91
N GLU A 222 -19.54 5.24 9.93
CA GLU A 222 -20.40 4.58 10.90
C GLU A 222 -19.71 4.23 12.23
N GLY A 223 -18.40 4.39 12.34
CA GLY A 223 -17.62 4.03 13.53
C GLY A 223 -17.52 2.52 13.82
N ARG A 224 -17.96 1.66 12.87
CA ARG A 224 -17.94 0.20 12.95
C ARG A 224 -17.59 -0.40 11.60
N ILE A 225 -17.15 -1.66 11.57
CA ILE A 225 -16.87 -2.36 10.30
C ILE A 225 -18.17 -2.52 9.52
N VAL A 226 -18.17 -2.06 8.27
CA VAL A 226 -19.22 -2.19 7.28
C VAL A 226 -18.66 -2.95 6.07
N GLU A 227 -19.29 -4.05 5.72
CA GLU A 227 -18.94 -4.82 4.53
C GLU A 227 -19.76 -4.31 3.34
N THR A 228 -19.16 -4.29 2.16
CA THR A 228 -19.84 -4.00 0.91
C THR A 228 -20.10 -5.29 0.12
N LYS A 229 -21.16 -5.30 -0.67
CA LYS A 229 -21.51 -6.47 -1.48
C LYS A 229 -20.43 -6.81 -2.51
N ASP A 230 -19.81 -5.79 -3.07
CA ASP A 230 -18.75 -5.91 -4.07
C ASP A 230 -17.71 -4.76 -3.93
N ALA A 231 -16.62 -4.84 -4.69
CA ALA A 231 -15.61 -3.79 -4.80
C ALA A 231 -15.29 -3.62 -6.29
N ARG A 232 -15.95 -2.65 -6.93
CA ARG A 232 -15.90 -2.43 -8.38
C ARG A 232 -14.99 -1.25 -8.70
N THR A 233 -13.73 -1.53 -8.93
CA THR A 233 -12.74 -0.58 -9.43
C THR A 233 -11.64 -1.33 -10.16
N PHE A 234 -11.04 -0.72 -11.19
CA PHE A 234 -9.85 -1.26 -11.83
C PHE A 234 -8.60 -1.12 -10.96
N ALA A 235 -8.65 -0.28 -9.93
CA ALA A 235 -7.54 -0.02 -9.03
C ALA A 235 -7.44 -1.13 -7.94
N ASP A 236 -6.95 -2.32 -8.31
CA ASP A 236 -6.86 -3.51 -7.45
C ASP A 236 -6.37 -3.24 -6.02
N GLY A 237 -5.35 -2.38 -5.87
CA GLY A 237 -4.73 -2.07 -4.58
C GLY A 237 -5.63 -1.34 -3.58
N VAL A 238 -6.76 -0.76 -4.04
CA VAL A 238 -7.79 -0.11 -3.21
C VAL A 238 -9.15 -0.81 -3.28
N ALA A 239 -9.25 -1.94 -3.98
CA ALA A 239 -10.46 -2.74 -4.12
C ALA A 239 -10.69 -3.60 -2.86
N THR A 240 -11.30 -3.03 -1.83
CA THR A 240 -11.56 -3.70 -0.56
C THR A 240 -13.05 -3.78 -0.28
N ARG A 241 -13.54 -5.00 -0.02
CA ARG A 241 -14.93 -5.28 0.33
C ARG A 241 -15.16 -5.35 1.84
N VAL A 242 -14.21 -5.92 2.57
CA VAL A 242 -14.26 -6.10 4.03
C VAL A 242 -13.03 -5.46 4.66
N PRO A 243 -13.19 -4.42 5.51
CA PRO A 243 -12.06 -3.83 6.24
C PRO A 243 -11.43 -4.82 7.22
N ALA A 244 -10.13 -4.73 7.41
CA ALA A 244 -9.43 -5.52 8.41
C ALA A 244 -9.53 -4.87 9.79
N ALA A 245 -9.80 -5.64 10.84
CA ALA A 245 -10.10 -5.12 12.17
C ALA A 245 -8.96 -4.28 12.76
N LEU A 246 -7.73 -4.79 12.71
CA LEU A 246 -6.55 -4.10 13.24
C LEU A 246 -6.30 -2.74 12.58
N THR A 247 -6.36 -2.70 11.24
CA THR A 247 -6.13 -1.46 10.50
C THR A 247 -7.28 -0.49 10.65
N PHE A 248 -8.52 -0.98 10.72
CA PHE A 248 -9.69 -0.13 10.95
C PHE A 248 -9.61 0.62 12.28
N ASP A 249 -9.20 -0.03 13.37
CA ASP A 249 -9.03 0.62 14.67
C ASP A 249 -8.04 1.79 14.62
N ILE A 250 -6.96 1.66 13.86
CA ILE A 250 -5.97 2.74 13.68
C ILE A 250 -6.53 3.83 12.77
N ILE A 251 -7.16 3.46 11.66
CA ILE A 251 -7.70 4.40 10.67
C ILE A 251 -8.77 5.29 11.28
N ARG A 252 -9.75 4.71 11.99
CA ARG A 252 -10.89 5.47 12.54
C ARG A 252 -10.48 6.60 13.49
N ASN A 253 -9.33 6.43 14.18
CA ASN A 253 -8.83 7.39 15.14
C ASN A 253 -7.69 8.26 14.59
N GLY A 254 -7.13 7.90 13.43
CA GLY A 254 -5.89 8.49 12.95
C GLY A 254 -6.00 9.30 11.68
N VAL A 255 -7.00 9.08 10.80
CA VAL A 255 -7.24 9.92 9.62
C VAL A 255 -8.09 11.14 9.97
N ASP A 256 -7.83 12.25 9.31
CA ASP A 256 -8.66 13.47 9.46
C ASP A 256 -9.85 13.44 8.49
N GLU A 257 -9.68 12.83 7.31
CA GLU A 257 -10.72 12.69 6.31
C GLU A 257 -10.44 11.49 5.41
N ILE A 258 -11.49 10.83 4.89
CA ILE A 258 -11.37 9.85 3.80
C ILE A 258 -12.05 10.42 2.56
N VAL A 259 -11.29 10.53 1.47
CA VAL A 259 -11.74 11.07 0.19
C VAL A 259 -12.07 9.92 -0.76
N LEU A 260 -13.25 9.93 -1.33
CA LEU A 260 -13.62 9.01 -2.40
C LEU A 260 -13.27 9.61 -3.76
N VAL A 261 -12.67 8.78 -4.63
CA VAL A 261 -12.34 9.13 -6.02
C VAL A 261 -12.93 8.09 -6.98
N SER A 262 -13.46 8.55 -8.09
CA SER A 262 -13.97 7.67 -9.14
C SER A 262 -12.84 7.08 -9.99
N ASP A 263 -13.10 5.96 -10.67
CA ASP A 263 -12.15 5.38 -11.62
C ASP A 263 -11.74 6.37 -12.72
N SER A 264 -12.66 7.22 -13.18
CA SER A 264 -12.35 8.27 -14.15
C SER A 264 -11.42 9.36 -13.60
N GLU A 265 -11.52 9.71 -12.30
CA GLU A 265 -10.59 10.63 -11.64
C GLU A 265 -9.20 9.99 -11.49
N ILE A 266 -9.15 8.69 -11.16
CA ILE A 266 -7.89 7.92 -11.06
C ILE A 266 -7.20 7.85 -12.43
N ILE A 267 -7.94 7.55 -13.52
CA ILE A 267 -7.38 7.52 -14.89
C ILE A 267 -6.82 8.90 -15.27
N ARG A 268 -7.54 9.97 -14.99
CA ARG A 268 -7.02 11.33 -15.23
C ARG A 268 -5.75 11.62 -14.44
N ALA A 269 -5.67 11.14 -13.19
CA ALA A 269 -4.48 11.30 -12.37
C ALA A 269 -3.28 10.50 -12.90
N ILE A 270 -3.47 9.27 -13.43
CA ILE A 270 -2.41 8.51 -14.11
C ILE A 270 -1.87 9.32 -15.29
N ARG A 271 -2.75 9.81 -16.16
CA ARG A 271 -2.36 10.65 -17.34
C ARG A 271 -1.65 11.94 -16.90
N LEU A 272 -2.12 12.59 -15.84
CA LEU A 272 -1.50 13.79 -15.27
C LEU A 272 -0.08 13.50 -14.76
N LEU A 273 0.09 12.45 -13.96
CA LEU A 273 1.40 12.01 -13.44
C LEU A 273 2.36 11.69 -14.58
N TRP A 274 1.91 10.93 -15.58
CA TRP A 274 2.73 10.66 -16.77
C TRP A 274 3.20 11.95 -17.45
N ARG A 275 2.27 12.86 -17.74
CA ARG A 275 2.55 14.10 -18.45
C ARG A 275 3.48 15.04 -17.68
N THR A 276 3.36 15.10 -16.35
CA THR A 276 4.08 16.08 -15.52
C THR A 276 5.33 15.55 -14.87
N THR A 277 5.49 14.24 -14.78
CA THR A 277 6.59 13.60 -14.03
C THR A 277 7.29 12.47 -14.78
N HIS A 278 6.72 12.01 -15.91
CA HIS A 278 7.14 10.82 -16.66
C HIS A 278 7.19 9.54 -15.81
N ASN A 279 6.37 9.48 -14.75
CA ASN A 279 6.21 8.30 -13.93
C ASN A 279 4.88 7.60 -14.22
N LEU A 280 4.96 6.32 -14.56
CA LEU A 280 3.79 5.46 -14.65
C LEU A 280 3.49 4.86 -13.28
N VAL A 281 2.21 4.88 -12.90
CA VAL A 281 1.71 4.32 -11.65
C VAL A 281 0.45 3.50 -11.90
N GLU A 282 0.20 2.50 -11.06
CA GLU A 282 -1.06 1.76 -11.07
C GLU A 282 -2.23 2.61 -10.51
N GLY A 283 -3.46 2.14 -10.69
CA GLY A 283 -4.64 2.86 -10.21
C GLY A 283 -4.58 3.25 -8.74
N ALA A 284 -4.16 2.32 -7.86
CA ALA A 284 -3.98 2.61 -6.44
C ALA A 284 -2.88 3.66 -6.21
N GLY A 285 -1.79 3.63 -6.97
CA GLY A 285 -0.71 4.61 -6.89
C GLY A 285 -1.12 6.02 -7.29
N ALA A 286 -2.09 6.16 -8.19
CA ALA A 286 -2.60 7.46 -8.66
C ALA A 286 -3.72 8.04 -7.78
N ALA A 287 -4.36 7.23 -6.93
CA ALA A 287 -5.53 7.65 -6.16
C ALA A 287 -5.24 8.86 -5.25
N ALA A 288 -4.05 8.93 -4.63
CA ALA A 288 -3.64 10.08 -3.82
C ALA A 288 -3.63 11.38 -4.65
N THR A 289 -3.08 11.34 -5.86
CA THR A 289 -3.06 12.49 -6.77
C THR A 289 -4.47 12.86 -7.26
N ALA A 290 -5.33 11.87 -7.52
CA ALA A 290 -6.73 12.12 -7.88
C ALA A 290 -7.47 12.89 -6.76
N ALA A 291 -7.29 12.48 -5.51
CA ALA A 291 -7.88 13.17 -4.35
C ALA A 291 -7.31 14.59 -4.16
N THR A 292 -6.00 14.76 -4.35
CA THR A 292 -5.36 16.09 -4.29
C THR A 292 -5.93 17.03 -5.36
N VAL A 293 -6.09 16.57 -6.60
CA VAL A 293 -6.74 17.36 -7.67
C VAL A 293 -8.19 17.69 -7.31
N LYS A 294 -8.93 16.74 -6.76
CA LYS A 294 -10.33 16.94 -6.31
C LYS A 294 -10.46 18.01 -5.23
N LEU A 295 -9.49 18.10 -4.34
CA LEU A 295 -9.48 19.05 -3.21
C LEU A 295 -8.60 20.29 -3.43
N ARG A 296 -8.10 20.53 -4.64
CA ARG A 296 -7.08 21.56 -4.96
C ARG A 296 -7.37 22.95 -4.37
N GLU A 297 -8.63 23.39 -4.39
CA GLU A 297 -9.03 24.71 -3.87
C GLU A 297 -8.81 24.83 -2.35
N LYS A 298 -8.92 23.71 -1.61
CA LYS A 298 -8.65 23.65 -0.16
C LYS A 298 -7.17 23.55 0.17
N LEU A 299 -6.32 23.26 -0.81
CA LEU A 299 -4.90 22.96 -0.64
C LEU A 299 -3.99 24.09 -1.15
N GLU A 300 -4.57 25.19 -1.65
CA GLU A 300 -3.81 26.32 -2.18
C GLU A 300 -2.76 26.81 -1.17
N GLY A 301 -1.51 26.98 -1.64
CA GLY A 301 -0.37 27.43 -0.82
C GLY A 301 0.17 26.42 0.18
N GLN A 302 -0.39 25.21 0.29
CA GLN A 302 0.04 24.17 1.23
C GLN A 302 1.16 23.28 0.66
N ASN A 303 1.95 22.68 1.57
CA ASN A 303 2.88 21.60 1.27
C ASN A 303 2.13 20.26 1.36
N VAL A 304 1.85 19.66 0.23
CA VAL A 304 1.06 18.42 0.10
C VAL A 304 1.97 17.26 -0.26
N VAL A 305 1.81 16.12 0.41
CA VAL A 305 2.52 14.89 0.05
C VAL A 305 1.53 13.86 -0.52
N ASN A 306 1.84 13.33 -1.70
CA ASN A 306 1.11 12.19 -2.28
C ASN A 306 2.01 10.95 -2.27
N VAL A 307 1.48 9.84 -1.77
CA VAL A 307 2.21 8.55 -1.80
C VAL A 307 1.83 7.80 -3.08
N LEU A 308 2.78 7.65 -4.00
CA LEU A 308 2.67 6.81 -5.19
C LEU A 308 2.96 5.35 -4.78
N THR A 309 1.93 4.64 -4.38
CA THR A 309 2.05 3.35 -3.68
C THR A 309 2.55 2.20 -4.54
N GLY A 310 2.37 2.27 -5.86
CA GLY A 310 2.82 1.23 -6.77
C GLY A 310 2.72 1.59 -8.25
N ALA A 311 3.39 0.79 -9.09
CA ALA A 311 3.44 0.91 -10.55
C ALA A 311 3.02 -0.37 -11.29
N ASN A 312 2.53 -1.41 -10.61
CA ASN A 312 2.23 -2.71 -11.19
C ASN A 312 0.94 -2.68 -12.03
N LEU A 313 0.95 -1.86 -13.06
CA LEU A 313 -0.09 -1.74 -14.08
C LEU A 313 0.28 -2.65 -15.26
N ASP A 314 -0.66 -3.46 -15.73
CA ASP A 314 -0.41 -4.35 -16.85
C ASP A 314 -0.47 -3.62 -18.21
N THR A 315 0.14 -4.24 -19.21
CA THR A 315 0.25 -3.70 -20.56
C THR A 315 -1.13 -3.39 -21.19
N ALA A 316 -2.13 -4.24 -20.94
CA ALA A 316 -3.48 -4.05 -21.48
C ALA A 316 -4.14 -2.81 -20.87
N SER A 317 -4.04 -2.64 -19.55
CA SER A 317 -4.53 -1.46 -18.84
C SER A 317 -3.84 -0.18 -19.29
N ILE A 318 -2.51 -0.21 -19.53
CA ILE A 318 -1.77 0.95 -20.08
C ILE A 318 -2.36 1.35 -21.43
N ALA A 319 -2.55 0.39 -22.35
CA ALA A 319 -3.10 0.67 -23.67
C ALA A 319 -4.50 1.28 -23.60
N GLU A 320 -5.31 0.89 -22.63
CA GLU A 320 -6.66 1.42 -22.43
C GLU A 320 -6.67 2.82 -21.80
N ILE A 321 -5.81 3.02 -20.81
CA ILE A 321 -5.70 4.31 -20.12
C ILE A 321 -5.21 5.42 -21.05
N PHE A 322 -4.35 5.12 -22.03
CA PHE A 322 -3.73 6.11 -22.92
C PHE A 322 -4.36 6.18 -24.32
N LYS A 323 -5.46 5.48 -24.58
CA LYS A 323 -6.34 5.76 -25.74
C LYS A 323 -7.06 7.09 -25.57
#